data_fb1ffa9080ebfa342751cfaaa4a9e0b8
#
_entry.id   fb1ffa9080ebfa342751cfaaa4a9e0b8
#
_cell.length_a   1.000
_cell.length_b   1.000
_cell.length_c   1.000
_cell.angle_alpha   90.00
_cell.angle_beta   90.00
_cell.angle_gamma   90.00
#
_symmetry.space_group_name_H-M   'P 1'
#
loop_
_entity.id
_entity.type
_entity.pdbx_description
1 polymer ?
#
loop_
_entity_poly.entity_id
_entity_poly.type
_entity_poly.pdbx_seq_one_letter_code
_entity_poly.pdbx_strand_id
1 'polypeptide(L)'
;MGEGMGTSRREFMKWVSAGGITLSLSRLAAAEQVAFPVRETLPGRGKLNPAIGGAGRVDGVAKVTGSKLYASDFRANDLPGWPEKTSHAILVRAPDATHVYLGMDLARLSGALKPTVIVTAADLARINTRVPAYYEGDLFCPIGKTPLYMGQPVALLIFETFDVYDRARIALRDGTFVQFGEETGPIVMPNYAAYRFTRVAGATPDAPDVYSPVLAGWVTPGRTQASALPVWSSTAHKNEAGYEKAAVYGDQIRAEIAASESSALVLDRTFDTQSVDPMFMEPECGLGWYSAKDKALELVLGVQSPYEAAESIAFLLGETKAPFKPSAINAQFAYVGGGFGGRDHTPFIFYVTLAAIFFPDRPVRLAHDRYQQFQAGIKRHAIKMRSRMS
;
A
#
# COMPACT_ATOMS: atom_id res chain seq x y z
N MET A 1 1.98 -21.27 8.82
CA MET A 1 1.81 -20.47 10.04
C MET A 1 2.19 -19.05 9.65
N GLY A 2 1.21 -18.25 9.27
CA GLY A 2 1.36 -16.81 9.07
C GLY A 2 0.76 -16.15 10.29
N GLU A 3 1.58 -15.93 11.31
CA GLU A 3 1.20 -15.04 12.38
C GLU A 3 0.96 -13.67 11.73
N GLY A 4 -0.28 -13.21 11.82
CA GLY A 4 -0.59 -11.82 11.53
C GLY A 4 0.36 -10.97 12.36
N MET A 5 1.17 -10.14 11.70
CA MET A 5 2.12 -9.25 12.36
C MET A 5 1.38 -8.19 13.19
N GLY A 6 0.81 -8.62 14.30
CA GLY A 6 0.59 -7.78 15.45
C GLY A 6 1.83 -7.86 16.34
N THR A 7 3.00 -7.55 15.79
CA THR A 7 4.20 -7.45 16.59
C THR A 7 4.01 -6.32 17.60
N SER A 8 4.18 -6.63 18.89
CA SER A 8 4.16 -5.59 19.89
C SER A 8 5.30 -4.60 19.61
N ARG A 9 5.13 -3.33 19.95
CA ARG A 9 6.18 -2.29 19.83
C ARG A 9 7.54 -2.76 20.36
N ARG A 10 7.52 -3.65 21.34
CA ARG A 10 8.71 -4.22 22.00
C ARG A 10 9.38 -5.30 21.14
N GLU A 11 8.61 -6.11 20.43
CA GLU A 11 9.12 -7.11 19.49
C GLU A 11 9.66 -6.47 18.22
N PHE A 12 9.00 -5.45 17.71
CA PHE A 12 9.49 -4.62 16.62
C PHE A 12 10.86 -3.99 16.94
N MET A 13 11.01 -3.37 18.10
CA MET A 13 12.29 -2.78 18.51
C MET A 13 13.39 -3.83 18.64
N LYS A 14 13.07 -5.04 19.10
CA LYS A 14 14.01 -6.15 19.12
C LYS A 14 14.42 -6.59 17.73
N TRP A 15 13.47 -6.66 16.80
CA TRP A 15 13.73 -7.07 15.42
C TRP A 15 14.58 -6.03 14.68
N VAL A 16 14.27 -4.76 14.80
CA VAL A 16 15.06 -3.66 14.23
C VAL A 16 16.50 -3.69 14.79
N SER A 17 16.66 -3.92 16.08
CA SER A 17 17.97 -4.04 16.72
C SER A 17 18.73 -5.28 16.25
N ALA A 18 18.06 -6.42 16.03
CA ALA A 18 18.68 -7.65 15.53
C ALA A 18 19.13 -7.51 14.06
N GLY A 19 18.45 -6.72 13.25
CA GLY A 19 18.82 -6.43 11.88
C GLY A 19 19.98 -5.45 11.73
N GLY A 20 20.42 -4.82 12.82
CA GLY A 20 21.46 -3.79 12.81
C GLY A 20 21.06 -2.49 12.10
N ILE A 21 19.75 -2.22 12.03
CA ILE A 21 19.20 -0.98 11.46
C ILE A 21 18.53 -0.18 12.58
N THR A 22 18.88 1.10 12.69
CA THR A 22 18.17 2.03 13.58
C THR A 22 17.03 2.67 12.81
N LEU A 23 15.81 2.58 13.34
CA LEU A 23 14.63 3.19 12.76
C LEU A 23 14.21 4.42 13.55
N SER A 24 14.13 5.53 12.89
CA SER A 24 13.61 6.78 13.43
C SER A 24 12.34 7.19 12.67
N LEU A 25 11.27 7.41 13.41
CA LEU A 25 10.01 7.88 12.89
C LEU A 25 9.76 9.29 13.37
N SER A 26 9.62 10.21 12.45
CA SER A 26 9.19 11.56 12.76
C SER A 26 7.98 11.95 11.92
N ARG A 27 7.07 12.65 12.54
CA ARG A 27 6.10 13.42 11.77
C ARG A 27 6.84 14.66 11.29
N LEU A 28 6.82 14.94 10.00
CA LEU A 28 7.20 16.26 9.54
C LEU A 28 6.28 17.26 10.26
N ALA A 29 6.77 17.83 11.34
CA ALA A 29 6.25 19.12 11.74
C ALA A 29 6.43 19.98 10.50
N ALA A 30 5.35 20.56 9.99
CA ALA A 30 5.46 21.64 9.01
C ALA A 30 6.61 22.51 9.50
N ALA A 31 7.63 22.66 8.63
CA ALA A 31 8.87 23.34 8.95
C ALA A 31 8.57 24.50 9.89
N GLU A 32 9.13 24.51 11.07
CA GLU A 32 8.80 25.35 12.21
C GLU A 32 7.62 26.23 11.87
N GLN A 33 6.43 25.83 12.25
CA GLN A 33 5.22 26.49 11.82
C GLN A 33 5.58 27.96 11.81
N VAL A 34 5.64 28.58 10.64
CA VAL A 34 5.51 30.02 10.60
C VAL A 34 4.21 30.18 11.33
N ALA A 35 4.33 30.42 12.62
CA ALA A 35 3.21 30.64 13.48
C ALA A 35 2.62 31.93 12.94
N PHE A 36 1.82 31.76 11.87
CA PHE A 36 0.83 32.80 11.63
C PHE A 36 0.08 32.82 12.94
N PRO A 37 0.22 33.91 13.72
CA PRO A 37 -0.54 34.01 14.93
C PRO A 37 -1.98 33.89 14.46
N VAL A 38 -2.57 32.71 14.66
CA VAL A 38 -4.00 32.54 14.51
C VAL A 38 -4.55 33.36 15.66
N ARG A 39 -4.57 34.67 15.43
CA ARG A 39 -5.29 35.55 16.32
C ARG A 39 -6.70 35.03 16.37
N GLU A 40 -7.16 34.86 17.57
CA GLU A 40 -8.48 34.36 17.98
C GLU A 40 -9.69 35.01 17.33
N THR A 41 -9.48 35.89 16.41
CA THR A 41 -10.53 36.67 15.72
C THR A 41 -10.54 36.37 14.23
N LEU A 42 -10.85 35.12 13.84
CA LEU A 42 -11.46 34.93 12.54
C LEU A 42 -12.88 35.51 12.63
N PRO A 43 -13.19 36.57 11.85
CA PRO A 43 -14.55 37.07 11.76
C PRO A 43 -15.42 35.92 11.27
N GLY A 44 -16.42 35.52 12.06
CA GLY A 44 -17.35 34.48 11.68
C GLY A 44 -17.30 33.20 12.48
N ARG A 45 -16.51 33.10 13.56
CA ARG A 45 -16.82 32.12 14.62
C ARG A 45 -18.11 32.56 15.33
N GLY A 46 -19.23 32.55 14.58
CA GLY A 46 -20.53 32.49 15.19
C GLY A 46 -20.49 31.34 16.21
N LYS A 47 -21.15 31.49 17.34
CA LYS A 47 -21.35 30.44 18.34
C LYS A 47 -21.94 29.22 17.61
N LEU A 48 -21.08 28.36 17.09
CA LEU A 48 -21.51 27.08 16.50
C LEU A 48 -22.18 26.30 17.61
N ASN A 49 -23.41 25.88 17.36
CA ASN A 49 -24.20 25.14 18.33
C ASN A 49 -23.44 23.86 18.72
N PRO A 50 -23.07 23.66 19.99
CA PRO A 50 -22.36 22.46 20.44
C PRO A 50 -23.08 21.17 20.07
N ALA A 51 -24.41 21.21 19.93
CA ALA A 51 -25.24 20.06 19.57
C ALA A 51 -25.04 19.60 18.11
N ILE A 52 -24.44 20.42 17.25
CA ILE A 52 -24.14 20.10 15.84
C ILE A 52 -22.64 20.16 15.54
N GLY A 53 -21.80 19.89 16.52
CA GLY A 53 -20.35 19.80 16.31
C GLY A 53 -19.68 21.16 16.12
N GLY A 54 -19.92 22.09 17.00
CA GLY A 54 -19.49 23.47 16.93
C GLY A 54 -18.00 23.78 17.07
N ALA A 55 -17.13 22.77 17.13
CA ALA A 55 -15.70 22.98 17.00
C ALA A 55 -15.29 22.94 15.53
N GLY A 56 -14.71 24.00 15.03
CA GLY A 56 -14.11 24.00 13.70
C GLY A 56 -13.10 22.87 13.58
N ARG A 57 -12.94 22.31 12.40
CA ARG A 57 -11.95 21.28 12.12
C ARG A 57 -10.57 21.78 12.53
N VAL A 58 -9.86 21.00 13.37
CA VAL A 58 -8.55 21.38 13.94
C VAL A 58 -7.52 21.74 12.86
N ASP A 59 -7.52 21.03 11.73
CA ASP A 59 -6.61 21.26 10.63
C ASP A 59 -7.19 22.11 9.49
N GLY A 60 -8.38 22.67 9.68
CA GLY A 60 -9.11 23.39 8.64
C GLY A 60 -8.38 24.65 8.18
N VAL A 61 -7.89 25.45 9.13
CA VAL A 61 -7.14 26.69 8.83
C VAL A 61 -5.86 26.37 8.05
N ALA A 62 -5.08 25.40 8.52
CA ALA A 62 -3.85 24.99 7.85
C ALA A 62 -4.09 24.53 6.41
N LYS A 63 -5.22 23.89 6.13
CA LYS A 63 -5.60 23.47 4.77
C LYS A 63 -5.91 24.65 3.85
N VAL A 64 -6.71 25.61 4.33
CA VAL A 64 -7.15 26.71 3.48
C VAL A 64 -6.10 27.80 3.32
N THR A 65 -5.12 27.86 4.22
CA THR A 65 -4.00 28.81 4.13
C THR A 65 -2.77 28.23 3.42
N GLY A 66 -2.79 26.95 3.04
CA GLY A 66 -1.65 26.28 2.40
C GLY A 66 -0.50 25.94 3.35
N SER A 67 -0.67 26.15 4.66
CA SER A 67 0.37 25.78 5.64
C SER A 67 0.40 24.29 5.96
N LYS A 68 -0.61 23.52 5.50
CA LYS A 68 -0.62 22.07 5.59
C LYS A 68 0.06 21.47 4.37
N LEU A 69 1.28 20.96 4.54
CA LEU A 69 2.09 20.38 3.48
C LEU A 69 1.82 18.88 3.33
N TYR A 70 1.69 18.44 2.10
CA TYR A 70 1.50 17.05 1.70
C TYR A 70 2.80 16.50 1.12
N ALA A 71 2.91 15.17 0.94
CA ALA A 71 4.13 14.57 0.41
C ALA A 71 4.51 15.12 -0.99
N SER A 72 3.51 15.49 -1.78
CA SER A 72 3.70 16.10 -3.10
C SER A 72 4.32 17.50 -3.07
N ASP A 73 4.21 18.22 -1.95
CA ASP A 73 4.66 19.60 -1.82
C ASP A 73 6.15 19.71 -1.49
N PHE A 74 6.71 18.67 -0.86
CA PHE A 74 8.12 18.68 -0.43
C PHE A 74 9.11 18.57 -1.59
N ARG A 75 10.16 19.36 -1.50
CA ARG A 75 11.37 19.33 -2.34
C ARG A 75 12.57 19.03 -1.45
N ALA A 76 13.67 18.55 -2.04
CA ALA A 76 14.85 18.25 -1.27
C ALA A 76 15.41 19.47 -0.54
N ASN A 77 15.39 20.64 -1.18
CA ASN A 77 15.86 21.90 -0.60
C ASN A 77 14.95 22.49 0.50
N ASP A 78 13.76 21.92 0.71
CA ASP A 78 12.91 22.27 1.84
C ASP A 78 13.31 21.51 3.12
N LEU A 79 14.21 20.54 2.99
CA LEU A 79 14.61 19.63 4.05
C LEU A 79 16.03 19.92 4.52
N PRO A 80 16.23 20.28 5.80
CA PRO A 80 17.54 20.60 6.32
C PRO A 80 18.54 19.44 6.15
N GLY A 81 19.70 19.74 5.59
CA GLY A 81 20.77 18.77 5.40
C GLY A 81 20.65 17.86 4.18
N TRP A 82 19.55 17.96 3.41
CA TRP A 82 19.41 17.21 2.18
C TRP A 82 20.17 17.88 1.03
N PRO A 83 20.72 17.09 0.07
CA PRO A 83 21.31 17.65 -1.14
C PRO A 83 20.26 18.38 -1.99
N GLU A 84 20.60 19.53 -2.53
CA GLU A 84 19.67 20.39 -3.27
C GLU A 84 19.14 19.79 -4.57
N LYS A 85 20.02 19.06 -5.30
CA LYS A 85 19.69 18.53 -6.62
C LYS A 85 18.84 17.27 -6.50
N THR A 86 17.59 17.36 -6.87
CA THR A 86 16.65 16.23 -6.89
C THR A 86 16.67 15.52 -8.23
N SER A 87 16.75 14.18 -8.22
CA SER A 87 16.51 13.31 -9.35
C SER A 87 15.07 12.78 -9.33
N HIS A 88 14.62 12.24 -10.46
CA HIS A 88 13.23 11.85 -10.64
C HIS A 88 13.13 10.40 -11.10
N ALA A 89 12.19 9.65 -10.55
CA ALA A 89 11.99 8.26 -10.91
C ALA A 89 10.59 8.01 -11.49
N ILE A 90 10.51 7.01 -12.35
CA ILE A 90 9.25 6.51 -12.89
C ILE A 90 9.24 4.99 -12.86
N LEU A 91 8.07 4.40 -12.64
CA LEU A 91 7.84 2.96 -12.79
C LEU A 91 7.38 2.68 -14.22
N VAL A 92 8.12 1.84 -14.93
CA VAL A 92 7.65 1.23 -16.18
C VAL A 92 6.77 0.05 -15.81
N ARG A 93 5.60 -0.04 -16.43
CA ARG A 93 4.57 -1.01 -16.11
C ARG A 93 4.24 -1.88 -17.28
N ALA A 94 3.84 -3.12 -17.00
CA ALA A 94 3.38 -4.04 -18.01
C ALA A 94 2.02 -3.59 -18.57
N PRO A 95 1.90 -3.27 -19.87
CA PRO A 95 0.62 -2.96 -20.48
C PRO A 95 -0.23 -4.20 -20.76
N ASP A 96 0.35 -5.38 -20.59
CA ASP A 96 -0.27 -6.69 -20.81
C ASP A 96 0.00 -7.61 -19.64
N ALA A 97 -0.97 -8.47 -19.30
CA ALA A 97 -0.88 -9.48 -18.27
C ALA A 97 -1.33 -10.87 -18.76
N THR A 98 -1.27 -11.09 -20.08
CA THR A 98 -1.66 -12.35 -20.73
C THR A 98 -0.50 -13.05 -21.43
N HIS A 99 0.63 -12.36 -21.55
CA HIS A 99 1.83 -12.87 -22.22
C HIS A 99 3.04 -12.86 -21.29
N VAL A 100 4.01 -13.70 -21.61
CA VAL A 100 5.28 -13.76 -20.87
C VAL A 100 6.09 -12.49 -21.11
N TYR A 101 6.50 -11.81 -20.05
CA TYR A 101 7.37 -10.65 -20.11
C TYR A 101 8.80 -11.05 -20.49
N LEU A 102 9.34 -10.48 -21.55
CA LEU A 102 10.68 -10.78 -22.09
C LEU A 102 11.73 -9.71 -21.77
N GLY A 103 11.32 -8.56 -21.26
CA GLY A 103 12.23 -7.46 -20.97
C GLY A 103 11.77 -6.13 -21.53
N MET A 104 12.68 -5.15 -21.53
CA MET A 104 12.46 -3.82 -22.07
C MET A 104 13.48 -3.49 -23.15
N ASP A 105 13.02 -2.92 -24.26
CA ASP A 105 13.87 -2.36 -25.29
C ASP A 105 13.97 -0.83 -25.18
N LEU A 106 14.86 -0.36 -24.31
CA LEU A 106 15.15 1.06 -24.16
C LEU A 106 16.10 1.63 -25.24
N ALA A 107 16.58 0.82 -26.17
CA ALA A 107 17.40 1.29 -27.29
C ALA A 107 16.58 2.23 -28.20
N ARG A 108 15.27 2.04 -28.27
CA ARG A 108 14.32 2.89 -29.01
C ARG A 108 14.12 4.27 -28.38
N LEU A 109 14.49 4.45 -27.12
CA LEU A 109 14.47 5.74 -26.47
C LEU A 109 15.66 6.57 -26.95
N SER A 110 15.42 7.83 -27.32
CA SER A 110 16.50 8.76 -27.71
C SER A 110 17.62 8.76 -26.67
N GLY A 111 18.88 8.81 -27.12
CA GLY A 111 20.03 8.80 -26.21
C GLY A 111 19.98 9.88 -25.13
N ALA A 112 19.41 11.04 -25.44
CA ALA A 112 19.22 12.14 -24.49
C ALA A 112 18.14 11.86 -23.41
N LEU A 113 17.31 10.84 -23.61
CA LEU A 113 16.21 10.47 -22.70
C LEU A 113 16.47 9.16 -21.95
N LYS A 114 17.67 8.61 -22.05
CA LYS A 114 18.02 7.37 -21.34
C LYS A 114 18.08 7.61 -19.83
N PRO A 115 17.56 6.66 -19.04
CA PRO A 115 17.69 6.72 -17.59
C PRO A 115 19.17 6.56 -17.16
N THR A 116 19.53 7.19 -16.07
CA THR A 116 20.83 7.03 -15.43
C THR A 116 20.94 5.70 -14.70
N VAL A 117 19.83 5.26 -14.09
CA VAL A 117 19.73 3.98 -13.38
C VAL A 117 18.47 3.25 -13.80
N ILE A 118 18.57 1.94 -13.93
CA ILE A 118 17.48 1.01 -14.15
C ILE A 118 17.51 -0.02 -13.04
N VAL A 119 16.40 -0.20 -12.34
CA VAL A 119 16.24 -1.22 -11.29
C VAL A 119 15.15 -2.20 -11.70
N THR A 120 15.45 -3.48 -11.64
CA THR A 120 14.58 -4.58 -12.08
C THR A 120 14.46 -5.66 -11.01
N ALA A 121 13.66 -6.68 -11.24
CA ALA A 121 13.57 -7.86 -10.38
C ALA A 121 14.94 -8.53 -10.15
N ALA A 122 15.80 -8.56 -11.18
CA ALA A 122 17.14 -9.15 -11.08
C ALA A 122 18.04 -8.37 -10.10
N ASP A 123 17.91 -7.04 -10.04
CA ASP A 123 18.65 -6.20 -9.10
C ASP A 123 18.21 -6.45 -7.66
N LEU A 124 16.90 -6.61 -7.42
CA LEU A 124 16.37 -6.93 -6.11
C LEU A 124 16.90 -8.29 -5.61
N ALA A 125 16.88 -9.29 -6.48
CA ALA A 125 17.44 -10.60 -6.18
C ALA A 125 18.95 -10.51 -5.88
N ARG A 126 19.70 -9.75 -6.66
CA ARG A 126 21.14 -9.54 -6.50
C ARG A 126 21.51 -8.95 -5.15
N ILE A 127 20.74 -7.99 -4.65
CA ILE A 127 20.99 -7.35 -3.35
C ILE A 127 20.27 -8.04 -2.18
N ASN A 128 19.51 -9.09 -2.44
CA ASN A 128 18.79 -9.89 -1.44
C ASN A 128 17.73 -9.09 -0.69
N THR A 129 16.90 -8.32 -1.39
CA THR A 129 15.71 -7.71 -0.77
C THR A 129 14.65 -8.77 -0.45
N ARG A 130 13.88 -8.53 0.60
CA ARG A 130 12.75 -9.38 0.99
C ARG A 130 11.50 -8.55 1.14
N VAL A 131 10.49 -8.85 0.33
CA VAL A 131 9.18 -8.20 0.46
C VAL A 131 8.41 -8.90 1.59
N PRO A 132 7.78 -8.16 2.51
CA PRO A 132 6.93 -8.77 3.53
C PRO A 132 5.81 -9.61 2.88
N ALA A 133 5.52 -10.78 3.45
CA ALA A 133 4.56 -11.74 2.89
C ALA A 133 3.15 -11.14 2.67
N TYR A 134 2.80 -10.12 3.42
CA TYR A 134 1.53 -9.41 3.28
C TYR A 134 1.34 -8.76 1.90
N TYR A 135 2.42 -8.33 1.24
CA TYR A 135 2.36 -7.67 -0.07
C TYR A 135 2.28 -8.63 -1.24
N GLU A 136 2.20 -9.89 -0.99
CA GLU A 136 2.06 -11.01 -1.94
C GLU A 136 2.49 -10.72 -3.38
N GLY A 137 3.61 -11.24 -3.77
CA GLY A 137 4.14 -11.14 -5.14
C GLY A 137 5.42 -10.31 -5.26
N ASP A 138 5.93 -10.31 -6.47
CA ASP A 138 7.14 -9.60 -6.82
C ASP A 138 6.86 -8.10 -7.03
N LEU A 139 7.71 -7.24 -6.49
CA LEU A 139 7.64 -5.79 -6.73
C LEU A 139 7.80 -5.44 -8.21
N PHE A 140 8.64 -6.21 -8.92
CA PHE A 140 8.79 -6.14 -10.36
C PHE A 140 8.52 -7.50 -10.98
N CYS A 141 7.82 -7.53 -12.11
CA CYS A 141 7.66 -8.76 -12.87
C CYS A 141 9.02 -9.25 -13.36
N PRO A 142 9.46 -10.48 -13.01
CA PRO A 142 10.71 -11.03 -13.54
C PRO A 142 10.58 -11.39 -15.03
N ILE A 143 11.68 -11.27 -15.75
CA ILE A 143 11.76 -11.80 -17.13
C ILE A 143 11.44 -13.29 -17.14
N GLY A 144 10.67 -13.74 -18.12
CA GLY A 144 10.20 -15.12 -18.24
C GLY A 144 8.94 -15.43 -17.44
N LYS A 145 8.31 -14.44 -16.82
CA LYS A 145 7.04 -14.59 -16.09
C LYS A 145 5.95 -13.76 -16.74
N THR A 146 4.72 -14.22 -16.67
CA THR A 146 3.55 -13.44 -17.03
C THR A 146 3.24 -12.47 -15.89
N PRO A 147 3.01 -11.18 -16.16
CA PRO A 147 2.62 -10.23 -15.12
C PRO A 147 1.36 -10.67 -14.39
N LEU A 148 1.31 -10.50 -13.09
CA LEU A 148 0.18 -10.89 -12.24
C LEU A 148 -1.08 -10.06 -12.54
N TYR A 149 -0.89 -8.83 -13.02
CA TYR A 149 -1.96 -7.91 -13.38
C TYR A 149 -1.44 -6.87 -14.36
N MET A 150 -2.34 -6.34 -15.18
CA MET A 150 -2.03 -5.21 -16.06
C MET A 150 -1.64 -3.99 -15.20
N GLY A 151 -0.48 -3.43 -15.49
CA GLY A 151 0.09 -2.34 -14.68
C GLY A 151 1.10 -2.80 -13.62
N GLN A 152 1.41 -4.11 -13.51
CA GLN A 152 2.49 -4.56 -12.65
C GLN A 152 3.81 -3.90 -13.08
N PRO A 153 4.59 -3.31 -12.17
CA PRO A 153 5.88 -2.75 -12.51
C PRO A 153 6.85 -3.80 -13.06
N VAL A 154 7.62 -3.43 -14.07
CA VAL A 154 8.70 -4.24 -14.65
C VAL A 154 10.07 -3.65 -14.35
N ALA A 155 10.13 -2.33 -14.16
CA ALA A 155 11.34 -1.63 -13.78
C ALA A 155 11.05 -0.27 -13.13
N LEU A 156 12.04 0.22 -12.39
CA LEU A 156 12.14 1.59 -11.90
C LEU A 156 13.27 2.28 -12.68
N LEU A 157 12.96 3.38 -13.33
CA LEU A 157 13.93 4.19 -14.07
C LEU A 157 14.19 5.48 -13.31
N ILE A 158 15.46 5.89 -13.18
CA ILE A 158 15.86 7.11 -12.49
C ILE A 158 16.57 8.04 -13.48
N PHE A 159 16.20 9.31 -13.46
CA PHE A 159 16.73 10.38 -14.29
C PHE A 159 17.31 11.50 -13.42
N GLU A 160 18.42 12.05 -13.85
CA GLU A 160 19.11 13.08 -13.05
C GLU A 160 18.38 14.43 -13.00
N THR A 161 17.62 14.76 -14.02
CA THR A 161 16.95 16.05 -14.12
C THR A 161 15.47 15.90 -14.44
N PHE A 162 14.69 16.90 -14.03
CA PHE A 162 13.26 16.92 -14.29
C PHE A 162 12.94 16.99 -15.81
N ASP A 163 13.72 17.76 -16.59
CA ASP A 163 13.48 17.88 -18.03
C ASP A 163 13.62 16.53 -18.74
N VAL A 164 14.70 15.80 -18.48
CA VAL A 164 14.89 14.47 -19.08
C VAL A 164 13.82 13.50 -18.62
N TYR A 165 13.49 13.50 -17.32
CA TYR A 165 12.42 12.68 -16.76
C TYR A 165 11.07 12.96 -17.42
N ASP A 166 10.68 14.24 -17.55
CA ASP A 166 9.35 14.59 -18.06
C ASP A 166 9.17 14.21 -19.51
N ARG A 167 10.20 14.45 -20.33
CA ARG A 167 10.21 14.03 -21.73
C ARG A 167 10.27 12.51 -21.88
N ALA A 168 11.06 11.82 -21.08
CA ALA A 168 11.11 10.36 -21.08
C ALA A 168 9.77 9.76 -20.62
N ARG A 169 9.13 10.31 -19.61
CA ARG A 169 7.80 9.90 -19.14
C ARG A 169 6.74 9.95 -20.24
N ILE A 170 6.77 10.99 -21.06
CA ILE A 170 5.86 11.12 -22.21
C ILE A 170 6.17 10.03 -23.26
N ALA A 171 7.44 9.81 -23.56
CA ALA A 171 7.86 8.81 -24.56
C ALA A 171 7.54 7.37 -24.11
N LEU A 172 7.56 7.09 -22.79
CA LEU A 172 7.30 5.76 -22.21
C LEU A 172 5.82 5.44 -22.02
N ARG A 173 4.93 6.40 -22.25
CA ARG A 173 3.50 6.28 -21.91
C ARG A 173 2.76 5.18 -22.66
N ASP A 174 3.13 4.90 -23.91
CA ASP A 174 2.44 3.93 -24.76
C ASP A 174 2.77 2.46 -24.45
N GLY A 175 3.75 2.22 -23.57
CA GLY A 175 4.15 0.87 -23.17
C GLY A 175 4.88 0.04 -24.22
N THR A 176 5.16 0.59 -25.41
CA THR A 176 5.78 -0.14 -26.54
C THR A 176 7.23 -0.57 -26.27
N PHE A 177 7.82 -0.07 -25.22
CA PHE A 177 9.16 -0.46 -24.75
C PHE A 177 9.19 -1.79 -23.99
N VAL A 178 8.03 -2.28 -23.54
CA VAL A 178 7.90 -3.55 -22.83
C VAL A 178 7.66 -4.65 -23.86
N GLN A 179 8.48 -5.68 -23.82
CA GLN A 179 8.43 -6.78 -24.79
C GLN A 179 7.76 -8.00 -24.17
N PHE A 180 6.93 -8.67 -24.97
CA PHE A 180 6.22 -9.87 -24.58
C PHE A 180 6.48 -11.00 -25.55
N GLY A 181 6.38 -12.24 -25.06
CA GLY A 181 6.53 -13.48 -25.80
C GLY A 181 5.21 -14.20 -26.01
N GLU A 182 5.20 -15.49 -25.67
CA GLU A 182 4.04 -16.35 -25.85
C GLU A 182 2.86 -15.94 -24.96
N GLU A 183 1.66 -16.20 -25.46
CA GLU A 183 0.43 -15.99 -24.72
C GLU A 183 0.22 -17.15 -23.73
N THR A 184 0.02 -16.81 -22.47
CA THR A 184 -0.28 -17.75 -21.39
C THR A 184 -1.71 -17.60 -20.88
N GLY A 185 -2.40 -16.57 -21.33
CA GLY A 185 -3.65 -16.11 -20.75
C GLY A 185 -3.45 -15.37 -19.41
N PRO A 186 -4.49 -14.71 -18.91
CA PRO A 186 -4.42 -13.98 -17.65
C PRO A 186 -4.26 -14.94 -16.48
N ILE A 187 -3.48 -14.53 -15.49
CA ILE A 187 -3.44 -15.23 -14.20
C ILE A 187 -4.75 -14.93 -13.47
N VAL A 188 -5.73 -15.80 -13.65
CA VAL A 188 -7.05 -15.67 -13.05
C VAL A 188 -7.08 -16.44 -11.74
N MET A 189 -7.43 -15.75 -10.66
CA MET A 189 -7.65 -16.35 -9.35
C MET A 189 -9.15 -16.19 -8.99
N PRO A 190 -10.04 -17.04 -9.53
CA PRO A 190 -11.48 -16.83 -9.45
C PRO A 190 -12.03 -16.88 -8.02
N ASN A 191 -11.36 -17.59 -7.11
CA ASN A 191 -11.74 -17.71 -5.72
C ASN A 191 -10.52 -17.49 -4.82
N TYR A 192 -10.00 -16.29 -4.84
CA TYR A 192 -8.83 -15.93 -4.04
C TYR A 192 -9.09 -16.13 -2.55
N ALA A 193 -10.25 -15.72 -2.06
CA ALA A 193 -10.74 -16.02 -0.72
C ALA A 193 -12.27 -16.15 -0.75
N ALA A 194 -12.80 -17.17 -0.12
CA ALA A 194 -14.23 -17.36 0.07
C ALA A 194 -14.53 -17.46 1.56
N TYR A 195 -15.43 -16.61 2.03
CA TYR A 195 -15.88 -16.60 3.41
C TYR A 195 -17.37 -16.89 3.47
N ARG A 196 -17.75 -17.61 4.50
CA ARG A 196 -19.15 -17.79 4.88
C ARG A 196 -19.31 -17.37 6.31
N PHE A 197 -20.15 -16.38 6.53
CA PHE A 197 -20.48 -15.92 7.87
C PHE A 197 -21.96 -16.22 8.15
N THR A 198 -22.22 -16.65 9.35
CA THR A 198 -23.54 -16.58 9.95
C THR A 198 -23.40 -15.78 11.24
N ARG A 199 -24.13 -14.71 11.36
CA ARG A 199 -24.16 -13.86 12.55
C ARG A 199 -25.49 -14.03 13.24
N VAL A 200 -25.44 -14.31 14.52
CA VAL A 200 -26.57 -14.15 15.45
C VAL A 200 -26.31 -12.88 16.22
N ALA A 201 -27.17 -11.90 16.09
CA ALA A 201 -27.13 -10.74 16.98
C ALA A 201 -27.41 -11.22 18.41
N GLY A 202 -26.67 -10.69 19.36
CA GLY A 202 -26.90 -11.02 20.77
C GLY A 202 -28.33 -10.71 21.18
N ALA A 203 -28.96 -11.61 21.91
CA ALA A 203 -30.32 -11.45 22.36
C ALA A 203 -30.49 -10.32 23.38
N THR A 204 -29.38 -9.87 23.97
CA THR A 204 -29.32 -8.74 24.89
C THR A 204 -28.11 -7.86 24.55
N PRO A 205 -28.09 -6.58 24.96
CA PRO A 205 -26.93 -5.69 24.68
C PRO A 205 -25.61 -6.23 25.19
N ASP A 206 -25.60 -7.05 26.21
CA ASP A 206 -24.41 -7.63 26.84
C ASP A 206 -24.04 -8.99 26.21
N ALA A 207 -24.90 -9.57 25.39
CA ALA A 207 -24.60 -10.84 24.75
C ALA A 207 -23.70 -10.62 23.53
N PRO A 208 -22.55 -11.29 23.46
CA PRO A 208 -21.66 -11.14 22.33
C PRO A 208 -22.30 -11.66 21.04
N ASP A 209 -22.05 -10.98 19.93
CA ASP A 209 -22.40 -11.52 18.61
C ASP A 209 -21.66 -12.85 18.38
N VAL A 210 -22.36 -13.81 17.84
CA VAL A 210 -21.80 -15.12 17.50
C VAL A 210 -21.63 -15.21 16.00
N TYR A 211 -20.43 -15.55 15.56
CA TYR A 211 -20.07 -15.71 14.16
C TYR A 211 -19.73 -17.16 13.87
N SER A 212 -20.24 -17.67 12.77
CA SER A 212 -19.87 -18.97 12.24
C SER A 212 -19.06 -18.77 10.94
N PRO A 213 -17.75 -18.59 11.03
CA PRO A 213 -16.91 -18.52 9.83
C PRO A 213 -16.70 -19.91 9.27
N VAL A 214 -16.93 -20.07 7.98
CA VAL A 214 -16.53 -21.26 7.22
C VAL A 214 -15.55 -20.80 6.16
N LEU A 215 -14.34 -21.33 6.23
CA LEU A 215 -13.30 -21.02 5.28
C LEU A 215 -13.26 -22.06 4.18
N ALA A 216 -13.35 -21.60 2.95
CA ALA A 216 -13.20 -22.46 1.79
C ALA A 216 -11.73 -22.63 1.36
N GLY A 217 -10.83 -21.90 1.99
CA GLY A 217 -9.42 -21.83 1.58
C GLY A 217 -9.18 -20.69 0.57
N TRP A 218 -7.93 -20.38 0.39
CA TRP A 218 -7.47 -19.36 -0.57
C TRP A 218 -6.20 -19.83 -1.27
N VAL A 219 -5.97 -19.28 -2.45
CA VAL A 219 -4.79 -19.59 -3.24
C VAL A 219 -3.93 -18.33 -3.35
N THR A 220 -2.69 -18.40 -2.88
CA THR A 220 -1.73 -17.31 -3.05
C THR A 220 -1.17 -17.38 -4.48
N PRO A 221 -1.00 -16.24 -5.16
CA PRO A 221 -0.34 -16.21 -6.46
C PRO A 221 0.99 -16.98 -6.46
N GLY A 222 1.17 -17.85 -7.44
CA GLY A 222 2.35 -18.69 -7.57
C GLY A 222 2.40 -19.92 -6.65
N ARG A 223 1.36 -20.19 -5.85
CA ARG A 223 1.19 -21.43 -5.09
C ARG A 223 0.13 -22.32 -5.73
N THR A 224 0.43 -23.58 -5.85
CA THR A 224 -0.46 -24.59 -6.43
C THR A 224 -1.42 -25.23 -5.43
N GLN A 225 -1.27 -24.94 -4.15
CA GLN A 225 -2.10 -25.50 -3.09
C GLN A 225 -2.93 -24.43 -2.41
N ALA A 226 -4.25 -24.69 -2.30
CA ALA A 226 -5.11 -23.93 -1.43
C ALA A 226 -4.64 -24.07 0.02
N SER A 227 -4.33 -22.96 0.65
CA SER A 227 -4.06 -22.95 2.09
C SER A 227 -5.38 -22.69 2.80
N ALA A 228 -5.68 -23.47 3.83
CA ALA A 228 -6.75 -23.08 4.74
C ALA A 228 -6.37 -21.73 5.35
N LEU A 229 -7.23 -20.72 5.19
CA LEU A 229 -7.03 -19.46 5.90
C LEU A 229 -7.05 -19.75 7.41
N PRO A 230 -6.15 -19.16 8.17
CA PRO A 230 -6.36 -19.11 9.59
C PRO A 230 -7.72 -18.45 9.82
N VAL A 231 -8.54 -19.10 10.61
CA VAL A 231 -9.84 -18.56 10.98
C VAL A 231 -9.63 -17.16 11.53
N TRP A 232 -10.23 -16.16 10.90
CA TRP A 232 -10.23 -14.82 11.45
C TRP A 232 -11.03 -14.86 12.76
N SER A 233 -10.33 -14.92 13.87
CA SER A 233 -10.95 -14.87 15.17
C SER A 233 -11.13 -13.41 15.56
N SER A 234 -12.35 -12.93 15.62
CA SER A 234 -12.62 -11.80 16.50
C SER A 234 -12.13 -12.16 17.91
N THR A 235 -11.83 -11.17 18.72
CA THR A 235 -11.42 -11.40 20.11
C THR A 235 -12.39 -12.29 20.92
N ALA A 236 -13.64 -12.40 20.48
CA ALA A 236 -14.67 -13.28 21.03
C ALA A 236 -14.46 -14.78 20.73
N HIS A 237 -13.64 -15.13 19.74
CA HIS A 237 -13.47 -16.49 19.24
C HIS A 237 -12.04 -17.03 19.39
N LYS A 238 -11.35 -16.61 20.43
CA LYS A 238 -9.97 -17.04 20.67
C LYS A 238 -9.82 -18.49 21.12
N ASN A 239 -10.92 -19.19 21.35
CA ASN A 239 -10.90 -20.59 21.74
C ASN A 239 -11.75 -21.46 20.80
N GLU A 240 -11.33 -22.69 20.58
CA GLU A 240 -12.00 -23.66 19.72
C GLU A 240 -13.46 -23.91 20.12
N ALA A 241 -13.76 -23.95 21.41
CA ALA A 241 -15.13 -24.17 21.91
C ALA A 241 -16.09 -23.04 21.51
N GLY A 242 -15.64 -21.79 21.52
CA GLY A 242 -16.44 -20.65 21.01
C GLY A 242 -16.68 -20.72 19.52
N TYR A 243 -15.71 -21.24 18.77
CA TYR A 243 -15.80 -21.42 17.32
C TYR A 243 -16.80 -22.52 16.95
N GLU A 244 -16.70 -23.69 17.58
CA GLU A 244 -17.64 -24.79 17.36
C GLU A 244 -19.06 -24.39 17.68
N LYS A 245 -19.26 -23.67 18.78
CA LYS A 245 -20.58 -23.13 19.17
C LYS A 245 -21.13 -22.17 18.12
N ALA A 246 -20.30 -21.28 17.56
CA ALA A 246 -20.72 -20.39 16.50
C ALA A 246 -21.11 -21.14 15.23
N ALA A 247 -20.41 -22.22 14.89
CA ALA A 247 -20.76 -23.07 13.76
C ALA A 247 -22.13 -23.74 13.92
N VAL A 248 -22.41 -24.29 15.10
CA VAL A 248 -23.71 -24.90 15.44
C VAL A 248 -24.85 -23.90 15.31
N TYR A 249 -24.70 -22.68 15.85
CA TYR A 249 -25.69 -21.62 15.69
C TYR A 249 -25.89 -21.22 14.23
N GLY A 250 -24.85 -21.17 13.47
CA GLY A 250 -24.93 -20.87 12.05
C GLY A 250 -25.74 -21.90 11.28
N ASP A 251 -25.64 -23.20 11.62
CA ASP A 251 -26.42 -24.27 11.03
C ASP A 251 -27.90 -24.20 11.45
N GLN A 252 -28.15 -23.90 12.72
CA GLN A 252 -29.51 -23.69 13.22
C GLN A 252 -30.22 -22.55 12.50
N ILE A 253 -29.60 -21.39 12.34
CA ILE A 253 -30.19 -20.26 11.62
C ILE A 253 -30.51 -20.64 10.17
N ARG A 254 -29.62 -21.35 9.48
CA ARG A 254 -29.89 -21.81 8.12
C ARG A 254 -31.08 -22.75 8.05
N ALA A 255 -31.21 -23.64 9.03
CA ALA A 255 -32.36 -24.56 9.12
C ALA A 255 -33.66 -23.80 9.40
N GLU A 256 -33.66 -22.84 10.31
CA GLU A 256 -34.81 -22.00 10.64
C GLU A 256 -35.28 -21.16 9.44
N ILE A 257 -34.34 -20.52 8.71
CA ILE A 257 -34.70 -19.80 7.48
C ILE A 257 -35.31 -20.74 6.45
N ALA A 258 -34.76 -21.94 6.29
CA ALA A 258 -35.33 -22.93 5.35
C ALA A 258 -36.72 -23.40 5.78
N ALA A 259 -36.94 -23.61 7.06
CA ALA A 259 -38.24 -24.02 7.59
C ALA A 259 -39.29 -22.92 7.48
N SER A 260 -38.90 -21.65 7.54
CA SER A 260 -39.81 -20.50 7.50
C SER A 260 -40.19 -20.05 6.08
N GLU A 261 -39.66 -20.65 5.03
CA GLU A 261 -39.88 -20.22 3.62
C GLU A 261 -41.37 -20.19 3.23
N SER A 262 -42.22 -21.04 3.81
CA SER A 262 -43.66 -21.08 3.53
C SER A 262 -44.50 -20.14 4.41
N SER A 263 -43.94 -19.61 5.50
CA SER A 263 -44.68 -18.87 6.51
C SER A 263 -44.18 -17.45 6.76
N ALA A 264 -42.99 -17.13 6.27
CA ALA A 264 -42.36 -15.83 6.46
C ALA A 264 -41.82 -15.28 5.15
N LEU A 265 -41.58 -13.98 5.13
CA LEU A 265 -40.87 -13.34 4.02
C LEU A 265 -39.37 -13.68 4.09
N VAL A 266 -38.89 -14.44 3.12
CA VAL A 266 -37.47 -14.75 2.97
C VAL A 266 -36.89 -13.90 1.85
N LEU A 267 -35.89 -13.10 2.20
CA LEU A 267 -35.11 -12.33 1.24
C LEU A 267 -33.81 -13.10 0.93
N ASP A 268 -33.66 -13.46 -0.34
CA ASP A 268 -32.43 -14.07 -0.86
C ASP A 268 -31.90 -13.20 -2.00
N ARG A 269 -30.77 -12.57 -1.80
CA ARG A 269 -30.17 -11.61 -2.74
C ARG A 269 -28.69 -11.86 -2.92
N THR A 270 -28.24 -11.69 -4.15
CA THR A 270 -26.83 -11.66 -4.51
C THR A 270 -26.44 -10.23 -4.86
N PHE A 271 -25.30 -9.82 -4.35
CA PHE A 271 -24.70 -8.52 -4.60
C PHE A 271 -23.32 -8.73 -5.20
N ASP A 272 -23.06 -8.07 -6.31
CA ASP A 272 -21.74 -8.01 -6.94
C ASP A 272 -21.20 -6.60 -6.81
N THR A 273 -20.00 -6.47 -6.23
CA THR A 273 -19.29 -5.20 -6.19
C THR A 273 -18.11 -5.25 -7.14
N GLN A 274 -17.85 -4.14 -7.80
CA GLN A 274 -16.69 -4.01 -8.66
C GLN A 274 -15.43 -3.68 -7.85
N SER A 275 -14.27 -3.99 -8.43
CA SER A 275 -13.00 -3.43 -7.97
C SER A 275 -12.99 -1.93 -8.28
N VAL A 276 -12.74 -1.11 -7.27
CA VAL A 276 -12.85 0.35 -7.38
C VAL A 276 -11.58 1.01 -6.87
N ASP A 277 -11.09 2.01 -7.62
CA ASP A 277 -10.02 2.87 -7.15
C ASP A 277 -10.55 3.83 -6.08
N PRO A 278 -9.86 4.02 -4.95
CA PRO A 278 -10.27 4.97 -3.91
C PRO A 278 -10.28 6.43 -4.37
N MET A 279 -9.66 6.76 -5.48
CA MET A 279 -9.65 8.08 -6.13
C MET A 279 -9.28 9.23 -5.19
N PHE A 280 -8.36 9.05 -4.27
CA PHE A 280 -7.89 10.15 -3.46
C PHE A 280 -7.23 11.25 -4.33
N MET A 281 -7.40 12.51 -3.92
CA MET A 281 -7.03 13.65 -4.77
C MET A 281 -5.53 13.79 -4.99
N GLU A 282 -4.72 13.54 -3.97
CA GLU A 282 -3.26 13.55 -4.07
C GLU A 282 -2.77 12.18 -4.52
N PRO A 283 -2.25 11.98 -5.76
CA PRO A 283 -1.58 10.75 -6.15
C PRO A 283 -0.40 10.44 -5.23
N GLU A 284 -0.01 9.18 -5.16
CA GLU A 284 1.13 8.77 -4.34
C GLU A 284 2.39 9.49 -4.78
N CYS A 285 3.08 10.07 -3.81
CA CYS A 285 4.32 10.78 -3.97
C CYS A 285 5.22 10.53 -2.77
N GLY A 286 6.52 10.41 -3.02
CA GLY A 286 7.53 10.29 -2.00
C GLY A 286 8.86 10.82 -2.47
N LEU A 287 9.70 11.14 -1.51
CA LEU A 287 11.07 11.59 -1.70
C LEU A 287 11.97 10.72 -0.84
N GLY A 288 13.06 10.23 -1.39
CA GLY A 288 14.03 9.41 -0.69
C GLY A 288 15.46 9.84 -0.99
N TRP A 289 16.32 9.75 0.02
CA TRP A 289 17.75 10.00 -0.12
C TRP A 289 18.54 9.00 0.73
N TYR A 290 19.51 8.35 0.14
CA TYR A 290 20.45 7.49 0.83
C TYR A 290 21.83 8.10 0.84
N SER A 291 22.34 8.45 2.02
CA SER A 291 23.74 8.87 2.23
C SER A 291 24.63 7.63 2.29
N ALA A 292 25.44 7.42 1.25
CA ALA A 292 26.37 6.29 1.22
C ALA A 292 27.46 6.42 2.31
N LYS A 293 27.87 7.64 2.63
CA LYS A 293 28.84 7.96 3.68
C LYS A 293 28.33 7.57 5.06
N ASP A 294 27.12 8.02 5.39
CA ASP A 294 26.53 7.85 6.72
C ASP A 294 25.74 6.54 6.83
N LYS A 295 25.50 5.86 5.71
CA LYS A 295 24.63 4.70 5.58
C LYS A 295 23.24 4.97 6.15
N ALA A 296 22.74 6.17 5.96
CA ALA A 296 21.45 6.62 6.43
C ALA A 296 20.48 6.78 5.26
N LEU A 297 19.30 6.19 5.39
CA LEU A 297 18.19 6.33 4.45
C LEU A 297 17.18 7.33 5.03
N GLU A 298 16.97 8.41 4.31
CA GLU A 298 16.02 9.47 4.63
C GLU A 298 14.82 9.36 3.68
N LEU A 299 13.61 9.37 4.23
CA LEU A 299 12.38 9.22 3.46
C LEU A 299 11.33 10.26 3.89
N VAL A 300 10.62 10.81 2.90
CA VAL A 300 9.40 11.59 3.09
C VAL A 300 8.27 10.88 2.36
N LEU A 301 7.26 10.44 3.09
CA LEU A 301 6.18 9.59 2.58
C LEU A 301 4.81 10.10 3.04
N GLY A 302 3.78 9.90 2.19
CA GLY A 302 2.39 10.13 2.54
C GLY A 302 1.62 8.80 2.60
N VAL A 303 1.48 8.21 3.79
CA VAL A 303 0.83 6.91 4.00
C VAL A 303 -0.21 6.97 5.12
N GLN A 304 -1.12 6.01 5.16
CA GLN A 304 -2.15 5.92 6.21
C GLN A 304 -1.64 5.23 7.48
N SER A 305 -0.75 4.25 7.32
CA SER A 305 -0.18 3.45 8.41
C SER A 305 1.34 3.69 8.53
N PRO A 306 1.78 4.83 9.10
CA PRO A 306 3.21 5.18 9.16
C PRO A 306 4.09 4.13 9.83
N TYR A 307 3.59 3.51 10.88
CA TYR A 307 4.33 2.52 11.66
C TYR A 307 4.61 1.27 10.84
N GLU A 308 3.56 0.70 10.25
CA GLU A 308 3.65 -0.49 9.41
C GLU A 308 4.46 -0.25 8.13
N ALA A 309 4.38 0.96 7.57
CA ALA A 309 5.21 1.35 6.45
C ALA A 309 6.69 1.32 6.81
N ALA A 310 7.07 1.87 7.96
CA ALA A 310 8.44 1.86 8.42
C ALA A 310 8.95 0.44 8.73
N GLU A 311 8.13 -0.40 9.36
CA GLU A 311 8.44 -1.82 9.59
C GLU A 311 8.66 -2.55 8.27
N SER A 312 7.80 -2.33 7.30
CA SER A 312 7.89 -2.97 5.99
C SER A 312 9.15 -2.56 5.22
N ILE A 313 9.54 -1.29 5.30
CA ILE A 313 10.77 -0.79 4.69
C ILE A 313 11.99 -1.42 5.40
N ALA A 314 11.99 -1.46 6.72
CA ALA A 314 13.07 -2.07 7.48
C ALA A 314 13.19 -3.59 7.19
N PHE A 315 12.06 -4.28 7.01
CA PHE A 315 12.03 -5.68 6.59
C PHE A 315 12.61 -5.86 5.18
N LEU A 316 12.20 -5.02 4.21
CA LEU A 316 12.72 -5.05 2.83
C LEU A 316 14.25 -4.99 2.80
N LEU A 317 14.84 -4.15 3.64
CA LEU A 317 16.26 -3.86 3.64
C LEU A 317 17.06 -4.67 4.66
N GLY A 318 16.41 -5.41 5.56
CA GLY A 318 17.04 -6.06 6.70
C GLY A 318 18.15 -7.04 6.35
N GLU A 319 17.99 -7.77 5.25
CA GLU A 319 18.97 -8.75 4.77
C GLU A 319 19.71 -8.29 3.49
N THR A 320 19.53 -7.04 3.11
CA THR A 320 20.17 -6.47 1.92
C THR A 320 21.69 -6.47 2.08
N LYS A 321 22.38 -6.80 0.98
CA LYS A 321 23.86 -6.84 0.96
C LYS A 321 24.45 -5.42 0.89
N ALA A 322 25.64 -5.27 1.49
CA ALA A 322 26.42 -4.05 1.32
C ALA A 322 26.75 -3.81 -0.18
N PRO A 323 26.81 -2.56 -0.66
CA PRO A 323 26.68 -1.30 0.08
C PRO A 323 25.23 -0.81 0.27
N PHE A 324 24.24 -1.58 -0.16
CA PHE A 324 22.82 -1.22 -0.23
C PHE A 324 22.11 -1.29 1.13
N LYS A 325 22.74 -1.85 2.15
CA LYS A 325 22.15 -1.97 3.49
C LYS A 325 22.35 -0.69 4.29
N PRO A 326 21.29 0.05 4.65
CA PRO A 326 21.41 1.18 5.56
C PRO A 326 21.66 0.72 7.00
N SER A 327 22.35 1.54 7.77
CA SER A 327 22.48 1.40 9.22
C SER A 327 21.36 2.14 9.98
N ALA A 328 20.77 3.15 9.33
CA ALA A 328 19.65 3.92 9.87
C ALA A 328 18.62 4.21 8.79
N ILE A 329 17.34 4.20 9.18
CA ILE A 329 16.20 4.61 8.35
C ILE A 329 15.44 5.69 9.11
N ASN A 330 15.39 6.89 8.55
CA ASN A 330 14.67 8.04 9.07
C ASN A 330 13.46 8.30 8.17
N ALA A 331 12.29 7.82 8.58
CA ALA A 331 11.06 8.00 7.83
C ALA A 331 10.22 9.14 8.42
N GLN A 332 10.00 10.16 7.61
CA GLN A 332 9.18 11.31 7.92
C GLN A 332 7.84 11.18 7.19
N PHE A 333 6.75 11.37 7.90
CA PHE A 333 5.42 11.19 7.34
C PHE A 333 4.72 12.53 7.19
N ALA A 334 4.45 12.88 5.94
CA ALA A 334 3.70 14.07 5.58
C ALA A 334 2.20 13.89 5.82
N TYR A 335 1.43 14.96 5.73
CA TYR A 335 -0.01 14.86 5.65
C TYR A 335 -0.44 14.11 4.39
N VAL A 336 -1.57 13.44 4.48
CA VAL A 336 -2.13 12.64 3.39
C VAL A 336 -3.31 13.37 2.75
N GLY A 337 -3.25 13.58 1.45
CA GLY A 337 -4.30 14.21 0.64
C GLY A 337 -5.43 13.26 0.25
N GLY A 338 -5.83 12.43 1.21
CA GLY A 338 -6.79 11.34 1.05
C GLY A 338 -6.10 9.98 0.96
N GLY A 339 -6.83 8.92 1.23
CA GLY A 339 -6.29 7.56 1.15
C GLY A 339 -7.41 6.53 1.02
N PHE A 340 -8.42 6.58 1.90
CA PHE A 340 -9.60 5.70 1.87
C PHE A 340 -9.24 4.21 1.75
N GLY A 341 -8.18 3.79 2.44
CA GLY A 341 -7.59 2.45 2.37
C GLY A 341 -6.53 2.28 1.28
N GLY A 342 -6.50 3.11 0.24
CA GLY A 342 -5.58 2.95 -0.89
C GLY A 342 -4.13 3.34 -0.61
N ARG A 343 -3.85 3.96 0.56
CA ARG A 343 -2.49 4.23 1.04
C ARG A 343 -2.13 3.44 2.29
N ASP A 344 -2.94 2.44 2.60
CA ASP A 344 -2.67 1.46 3.61
C ASP A 344 -1.94 0.29 2.94
N HIS A 345 -0.84 -0.18 3.50
CA HIS A 345 -0.01 -1.26 2.92
C HIS A 345 0.33 -1.10 1.43
N THR A 346 0.56 0.13 0.97
CA THR A 346 0.90 0.37 -0.43
C THR A 346 2.34 -0.05 -0.75
N PRO A 347 2.60 -0.76 -1.87
CA PRO A 347 3.96 -1.07 -2.30
C PRO A 347 4.74 0.16 -2.78
N PHE A 348 4.10 1.30 -2.94
CA PHE A 348 4.73 2.55 -3.36
C PHE A 348 5.92 2.94 -2.48
N ILE A 349 5.83 2.68 -1.17
CA ILE A 349 6.91 2.96 -0.21
C ILE A 349 8.21 2.23 -0.57
N PHE A 350 8.11 1.02 -1.09
CA PHE A 350 9.28 0.25 -1.50
C PHE A 350 9.96 0.84 -2.73
N TYR A 351 9.19 1.35 -3.69
CA TYR A 351 9.77 1.95 -4.89
C TYR A 351 10.50 3.26 -4.58
N VAL A 352 9.99 4.08 -3.66
CA VAL A 352 10.71 5.27 -3.17
C VAL A 352 12.00 4.86 -2.47
N THR A 353 11.92 3.85 -1.61
CA THR A 353 13.08 3.28 -0.91
C THR A 353 14.16 2.78 -1.87
N LEU A 354 13.75 1.98 -2.86
CA LEU A 354 14.66 1.43 -3.87
C LEU A 354 15.26 2.53 -4.75
N ALA A 355 14.48 3.55 -5.11
CA ALA A 355 15.00 4.68 -5.86
C ALA A 355 16.15 5.38 -5.11
N ALA A 356 16.00 5.59 -3.81
CA ALA A 356 17.06 6.19 -2.98
C ALA A 356 18.28 5.26 -2.85
N ILE A 357 18.08 3.98 -2.58
CA ILE A 357 19.16 3.00 -2.36
C ILE A 357 19.99 2.77 -3.63
N PHE A 358 19.35 2.71 -4.80
CA PHE A 358 20.04 2.49 -6.07
C PHE A 358 20.63 3.76 -6.69
N PHE A 359 20.30 4.93 -6.14
CA PHE A 359 20.89 6.20 -6.55
C PHE A 359 21.37 7.00 -5.34
N PRO A 360 22.45 6.54 -4.68
CA PRO A 360 22.94 7.12 -3.44
C PRO A 360 23.44 8.57 -3.62
N ASP A 361 23.53 9.29 -2.50
CA ASP A 361 24.06 10.65 -2.36
C ASP A 361 23.25 11.72 -3.13
N ARG A 362 22.07 11.35 -3.61
CA ARG A 362 21.19 12.26 -4.31
C ARG A 362 19.71 11.95 -4.03
N PRO A 363 18.94 12.96 -3.64
CA PRO A 363 17.51 12.76 -3.42
C PRO A 363 16.80 12.33 -4.72
N VAL A 364 15.93 11.34 -4.61
CA VAL A 364 15.10 10.87 -5.71
C VAL A 364 13.64 11.05 -5.37
N ARG A 365 12.91 11.73 -6.24
CA ARG A 365 11.46 11.90 -6.17
C ARG A 365 10.78 10.87 -7.04
N LEU A 366 9.87 10.10 -6.48
CA LEU A 366 8.90 9.30 -7.19
C LEU A 366 7.51 9.88 -6.96
N ALA A 367 6.80 10.21 -8.02
CA ALA A 367 5.47 10.79 -7.94
C ALA A 367 4.62 10.25 -9.09
N HIS A 368 3.47 9.69 -8.76
CA HIS A 368 2.51 9.26 -9.75
C HIS A 368 1.71 10.45 -10.28
N ASP A 369 1.43 10.45 -11.57
CA ASP A 369 0.31 11.21 -12.12
C ASP A 369 -1.01 10.44 -11.91
N ARG A 370 -2.14 11.00 -12.31
CA ARG A 370 -3.44 10.36 -12.11
C ARG A 370 -3.57 9.03 -12.87
N TYR A 371 -3.00 8.93 -14.06
CA TYR A 371 -3.02 7.69 -14.84
C TYR A 371 -2.17 6.60 -14.19
N GLN A 372 -0.99 6.95 -13.73
CA GLN A 372 -0.12 6.04 -13.00
C GLN A 372 -0.76 5.59 -11.69
N GLN A 373 -1.47 6.48 -10.99
CA GLN A 373 -2.20 6.12 -9.77
C GLN A 373 -3.31 5.12 -10.05
N PHE A 374 -4.05 5.28 -11.14
CA PHE A 374 -5.08 4.31 -11.53
C PHE A 374 -4.50 2.94 -11.92
N GLN A 375 -3.28 2.90 -12.44
CA GLN A 375 -2.61 1.63 -12.73
C GLN A 375 -1.99 0.99 -11.49
N ALA A 376 -1.44 1.80 -10.58
CA ALA A 376 -0.60 1.38 -9.48
C ALA A 376 -1.32 1.23 -8.15
N GLY A 377 -2.32 2.06 -7.90
CA GLY A 377 -2.95 2.19 -6.60
C GLY A 377 -3.68 0.91 -6.18
N ILE A 378 -3.67 0.65 -4.89
CA ILE A 378 -4.46 -0.44 -4.31
C ILE A 378 -5.93 -0.20 -4.59
N LYS A 379 -6.60 -1.24 -5.08
CA LYS A 379 -8.04 -1.23 -5.38
C LYS A 379 -8.81 -1.89 -4.25
N ARG A 380 -10.04 -1.44 -4.03
CA ARG A 380 -10.98 -2.23 -3.24
C ARG A 380 -11.31 -3.51 -4.01
N HIS A 381 -11.30 -4.62 -3.31
CA HIS A 381 -11.60 -5.92 -3.92
C HIS A 381 -13.01 -5.97 -4.51
N ALA A 382 -13.16 -6.64 -5.65
CA ALA A 382 -14.44 -7.09 -6.16
C ALA A 382 -14.95 -8.22 -5.25
N ILE A 383 -16.20 -8.15 -4.83
CA ILE A 383 -16.80 -9.13 -3.91
C ILE A 383 -18.16 -9.56 -4.44
N LYS A 384 -18.36 -10.87 -4.52
CA LYS A 384 -19.66 -11.44 -4.75
C LYS A 384 -20.21 -11.96 -3.43
N MET A 385 -21.34 -11.41 -3.01
CA MET A 385 -21.97 -11.71 -1.73
C MET A 385 -23.37 -12.26 -1.95
N ARG A 386 -23.75 -13.31 -1.24
CA ARG A 386 -25.14 -13.75 -1.13
C ARG A 386 -25.59 -13.56 0.31
N SER A 387 -26.71 -12.89 0.47
CA SER A 387 -27.37 -12.70 1.75
C SER A 387 -28.73 -13.35 1.74
N ARG A 388 -29.03 -14.11 2.78
CA ARG A 388 -30.33 -14.73 2.99
C ARG A 388 -30.81 -14.43 4.40
N MET A 389 -32.01 -13.92 4.52
CA MET A 389 -32.57 -13.51 5.80
C MET A 389 -34.09 -13.77 5.79
N SER A 390 -34.64 -14.05 6.94
CA SER A 390 -36.05 -14.22 7.19
C SER A 390 -36.48 -13.32 8.35
#